data_37cae2989a488c351de6cd25a17f67e8
#
_entry.id   37cae2989a488c351de6cd25a17f67e8
#
_cell.length_a   1.000
_cell.length_b   1.000
_cell.length_c   1.000
_cell.angle_alpha   90.00
_cell.angle_beta   90.00
_cell.angle_gamma   90.00
#
_symmetry.space_group_name_H-M   'P 1'
#
loop_
_entity.id
_entity.type
_entity.pdbx_description
1 polymer ?
#
loop_
_entity_poly.entity_id
_entity_poly.type
_entity_poly.pdbx_seq_one_letter_code
_entity_poly.pdbx_strand_id
1 'polypeptide(L)'
;TFFENLKKLYGKEPLPSYEQIAKDFGFKHKNSVWQYFKKLKDEELILEKNGKFIINPSCFGAIMFTTAVRAGFAAVGEEYIDKRVSLDEDFELDNPSTFMFKVSGDSMVNAGIFDGDTVIIRKTASANDGDIVLAFIDNGFTLKRFRKKGSKVWLQPENPDYPDIIPEETLTIFGVASGIARKL
;
A
#
# COMPACT_ATOMS: atom_id res chain seq x y z
N THR A 1 -18.17 18.06 6.72
CA THR A 1 -18.93 18.37 5.49
C THR A 1 -19.70 17.15 5.01
N PHE A 2 -20.69 17.33 4.10
CA PHE A 2 -21.41 16.23 3.45
C PHE A 2 -20.42 15.28 2.72
N PHE A 3 -19.46 15.83 2.01
CA PHE A 3 -18.46 15.08 1.27
C PHE A 3 -17.56 14.20 2.18
N GLU A 4 -17.07 14.74 3.29
CA GLU A 4 -16.26 13.97 4.23
C GLU A 4 -17.05 12.81 4.86
N ASN A 5 -18.32 13.02 5.16
CA ASN A 5 -19.19 11.96 5.64
C ASN A 5 -19.47 10.91 4.57
N LEU A 6 -19.62 11.33 3.30
CA LEU A 6 -19.76 10.42 2.15
C LEU A 6 -18.53 9.54 2.00
N LYS A 7 -17.32 10.13 2.08
CA LYS A 7 -16.04 9.37 2.07
C LYS A 7 -15.96 8.36 3.20
N LYS A 8 -16.35 8.79 4.41
CA LYS A 8 -16.28 7.93 5.59
C LYS A 8 -17.22 6.74 5.50
N LEU A 9 -18.43 6.94 4.93
CA LEU A 9 -19.47 5.92 4.90
C LEU A 9 -19.28 4.91 3.77
N TYR A 10 -18.89 5.40 2.58
CA TYR A 10 -18.84 4.55 1.37
C TYR A 10 -17.42 4.27 0.87
N GLY A 11 -16.41 5.00 1.36
CA GLY A 11 -15.01 4.76 0.97
C GLY A 11 -14.80 4.85 -0.54
N LYS A 12 -14.10 3.86 -1.09
CA LYS A 12 -13.80 3.73 -2.53
C LYS A 12 -14.89 2.98 -3.31
N GLU A 13 -15.92 2.46 -2.62
CA GLU A 13 -16.99 1.71 -3.25
C GLU A 13 -17.90 2.60 -4.11
N PRO A 14 -18.59 2.02 -5.11
CA PRO A 14 -19.60 2.73 -5.87
C PRO A 14 -20.69 3.30 -4.97
N LEU A 15 -21.00 4.58 -5.16
CA LEU A 15 -22.03 5.26 -4.38
C LEU A 15 -23.42 4.66 -4.68
N PRO A 16 -24.25 4.44 -3.66
CA PRO A 16 -25.59 3.91 -3.84
C PRO A 16 -26.55 4.95 -4.45
N SER A 17 -27.81 4.58 -4.61
CA SER A 17 -28.82 5.47 -5.16
C SER A 17 -29.02 6.73 -4.30
N TYR A 18 -29.47 7.83 -4.90
CA TYR A 18 -29.79 9.06 -4.18
C TYR A 18 -30.81 8.85 -3.05
N GLU A 19 -31.71 7.87 -3.20
CA GLU A 19 -32.69 7.52 -2.19
C GLU A 19 -32.04 6.87 -0.98
N GLN A 20 -31.09 5.97 -1.21
CA GLN A 20 -30.33 5.34 -0.13
C GLN A 20 -29.46 6.37 0.60
N ILE A 21 -28.74 7.21 -0.14
CA ILE A 21 -27.92 8.28 0.44
C ILE A 21 -28.78 9.26 1.24
N ALA A 22 -29.96 9.63 0.72
CA ALA A 22 -30.86 10.51 1.44
C ALA A 22 -31.29 9.91 2.79
N LYS A 23 -31.57 8.60 2.81
CA LYS A 23 -31.91 7.86 4.03
C LYS A 23 -30.74 7.82 5.02
N ASP A 24 -29.55 7.48 4.54
CA ASP A 24 -28.36 7.33 5.37
C ASP A 24 -27.90 8.64 6.00
N PHE A 25 -28.18 9.76 5.32
CA PHE A 25 -27.82 11.11 5.78
C PHE A 25 -29.00 11.88 6.41
N GLY A 26 -30.18 11.26 6.54
CA GLY A 26 -31.33 11.86 7.16
C GLY A 26 -31.96 13.00 6.35
N PHE A 27 -31.78 13.04 5.03
CA PHE A 27 -32.45 14.01 4.17
C PHE A 27 -33.91 13.62 3.92
N LYS A 28 -34.81 14.62 3.97
CA LYS A 28 -36.24 14.39 3.69
C LYS A 28 -36.51 14.02 2.22
N HIS A 29 -35.69 14.50 1.29
CA HIS A 29 -35.89 14.31 -0.15
C HIS A 29 -34.59 14.01 -0.87
N LYS A 30 -34.62 13.08 -1.85
CA LYS A 30 -33.49 12.72 -2.72
C LYS A 30 -32.96 13.92 -3.54
N ASN A 31 -33.81 14.93 -3.79
CA ASN A 31 -33.38 16.12 -4.53
C ASN A 31 -32.28 16.91 -3.81
N SER A 32 -32.23 16.85 -2.48
CA SER A 32 -31.12 17.45 -1.72
C SER A 32 -29.79 16.77 -2.03
N VAL A 33 -29.79 15.44 -2.14
CA VAL A 33 -28.61 14.67 -2.51
C VAL A 33 -28.16 15.02 -3.93
N TRP A 34 -29.11 15.12 -4.88
CA TRP A 34 -28.82 15.50 -6.26
C TRP A 34 -28.13 16.88 -6.36
N GLN A 35 -28.55 17.86 -5.57
CA GLN A 35 -27.90 19.17 -5.55
C GLN A 35 -26.45 19.10 -5.05
N TYR A 36 -26.19 18.30 -4.00
CA TYR A 36 -24.82 18.04 -3.54
C TYR A 36 -23.99 17.33 -4.61
N PHE A 37 -24.55 16.31 -5.26
CA PHE A 37 -23.85 15.56 -6.30
C PHE A 37 -23.50 16.42 -7.50
N LYS A 38 -24.40 17.34 -7.93
CA LYS A 38 -24.07 18.30 -8.98
C LYS A 38 -22.83 19.10 -8.62
N LYS A 39 -22.79 19.68 -7.42
CA LYS A 39 -21.65 20.44 -6.94
C LYS A 39 -20.39 19.60 -6.84
N LEU A 40 -20.46 18.38 -6.28
CA LEU A 40 -19.32 17.49 -6.17
C LEU A 40 -18.78 17.03 -7.53
N LYS A 41 -19.65 16.90 -8.53
CA LYS A 41 -19.25 16.59 -9.92
C LYS A 41 -18.56 17.80 -10.57
N ASP A 42 -19.10 19.00 -10.39
CA ASP A 42 -18.50 20.24 -10.90
C ASP A 42 -17.11 20.50 -10.27
N GLU A 43 -16.90 20.07 -9.03
CA GLU A 43 -15.61 20.14 -8.30
C GLU A 43 -14.71 18.90 -8.55
N GLU A 44 -15.09 17.98 -9.44
CA GLU A 44 -14.40 16.72 -9.74
C GLU A 44 -14.15 15.81 -8.52
N LEU A 45 -14.92 15.99 -7.45
CA LEU A 45 -14.81 15.19 -6.22
C LEU A 45 -15.49 13.82 -6.35
N ILE A 46 -16.42 13.67 -7.29
CA ILE A 46 -17.02 12.40 -7.70
C ILE A 46 -16.91 12.22 -9.21
N LEU A 47 -16.73 10.98 -9.63
CA LEU A 47 -16.65 10.58 -11.03
C LEU A 47 -17.76 9.61 -11.38
N GLU A 48 -18.15 9.58 -12.64
CA GLU A 48 -19.07 8.56 -13.16
C GLU A 48 -18.28 7.47 -13.87
N LYS A 49 -18.40 6.24 -13.39
CA LYS A 49 -17.72 5.06 -13.95
C LYS A 49 -18.73 3.93 -14.09
N ASN A 50 -18.88 3.41 -15.30
CA ASN A 50 -19.81 2.30 -15.62
C ASN A 50 -21.26 2.58 -15.15
N GLY A 51 -21.75 3.82 -15.32
CA GLY A 51 -23.10 4.23 -14.93
C GLY A 51 -23.33 4.37 -13.42
N LYS A 52 -22.28 4.35 -12.62
CA LYS A 52 -22.31 4.57 -11.17
C LYS A 52 -21.38 5.71 -10.79
N PHE A 53 -21.75 6.44 -9.76
CA PHE A 53 -20.86 7.43 -9.17
C PHE A 53 -19.88 6.75 -8.22
N ILE A 54 -18.65 7.21 -8.25
CA ILE A 54 -17.59 6.86 -7.28
C ILE A 54 -16.99 8.16 -6.76
N ILE A 55 -16.47 8.14 -5.55
CA ILE A 55 -15.63 9.23 -5.06
C ILE A 55 -14.32 9.22 -5.86
N ASN A 56 -13.89 10.39 -6.33
CA ASN A 56 -12.64 10.49 -7.08
C ASN A 56 -11.48 9.91 -6.23
N PRO A 57 -10.75 8.91 -6.74
CA PRO A 57 -9.62 8.31 -6.02
C PRO A 57 -8.60 9.34 -5.52
N SER A 58 -8.38 10.43 -6.27
CA SER A 58 -7.50 11.52 -5.87
C SER A 58 -7.92 12.25 -4.58
N CYS A 59 -9.16 12.04 -4.11
CA CYS A 59 -9.65 12.60 -2.84
C CYS A 59 -9.21 11.78 -1.62
N PHE A 60 -8.65 10.61 -1.82
CA PHE A 60 -8.07 9.76 -0.78
C PHE A 60 -6.56 9.98 -0.70
N GLY A 61 -5.95 9.54 0.42
CA GLY A 61 -4.52 9.69 0.63
C GLY A 61 -4.13 10.99 1.33
N ALA A 62 -2.83 11.12 1.57
CA ALA A 62 -2.21 12.27 2.22
C ALA A 62 -1.63 13.24 1.19
N ILE A 63 -1.48 14.51 1.59
CA ILE A 63 -0.77 15.50 0.78
C ILE A 63 0.74 15.17 0.87
N MET A 64 1.37 15.01 -0.26
CA MET A 64 2.82 14.90 -0.37
C MET A 64 3.41 16.24 -0.82
N PHE A 65 4.40 16.72 -0.07
CA PHE A 65 5.15 17.91 -0.42
C PHE A 65 6.33 17.53 -1.32
N THR A 66 6.62 18.30 -2.35
CA THR A 66 7.75 18.07 -3.27
C THR A 66 9.11 18.32 -2.63
N THR A 67 9.13 19.14 -1.57
CA THR A 67 10.38 19.47 -0.90
C THR A 67 10.84 18.31 -0.02
N ALA A 68 12.01 17.74 -0.35
CA ALA A 68 12.63 16.72 0.49
C ALA A 68 13.08 17.32 1.83
N VAL A 69 12.62 16.76 2.93
CA VAL A 69 13.08 17.11 4.27
C VAL A 69 14.45 16.47 4.50
N ARG A 70 15.48 17.29 4.71
CA ARG A 70 16.81 16.80 5.07
C ARG A 70 16.83 16.44 6.56
N ALA A 71 17.12 15.19 6.87
CA ALA A 71 17.36 14.78 8.24
C ALA A 71 18.65 15.47 8.75
N GLY A 72 18.53 16.32 9.76
CA GLY A 72 19.66 17.00 10.41
C GLY A 72 19.76 18.52 10.21
N PHE A 73 19.10 19.11 9.22
CA PHE A 73 19.09 20.56 9.02
C PHE A 73 17.71 21.06 8.64
N ALA A 74 17.30 22.20 9.21
CA ALA A 74 16.10 22.88 8.77
C ALA A 74 16.28 23.36 7.32
N ALA A 75 15.41 22.91 6.42
CA ALA A 75 15.34 23.47 5.08
C ALA A 75 14.34 24.63 5.08
N VAL A 76 14.74 25.77 4.55
CA VAL A 76 13.79 26.84 4.18
C VAL A 76 13.10 26.34 2.91
N GLY A 77 11.88 25.84 3.06
CA GLY A 77 11.09 25.29 1.96
C GLY A 77 9.98 26.24 1.57
N GLU A 78 9.89 26.58 0.29
CA GLU A 78 8.63 27.00 -0.27
C GLU A 78 7.70 25.79 -0.27
N GLU A 79 6.49 25.94 0.27
CA GLU A 79 5.49 24.88 0.35
C GLU A 79 4.91 24.62 -1.06
N TYR A 80 5.50 23.70 -1.79
CA TYR A 80 4.87 23.17 -3.01
C TYR A 80 4.12 21.90 -2.69
N ILE A 81 2.79 21.98 -2.77
CA ILE A 81 1.90 20.83 -2.75
C ILE A 81 1.91 20.21 -4.15
N ASP A 82 2.49 19.04 -4.32
CA ASP A 82 2.58 18.42 -5.64
C ASP A 82 1.33 17.58 -5.94
N LYS A 83 0.98 16.67 -5.06
CA LYS A 83 -0.17 15.78 -5.26
C LYS A 83 -0.65 15.12 -3.97
N ARG A 84 -1.85 14.59 -4.01
CA ARG A 84 -2.28 13.62 -3.01
C ARG A 84 -1.74 12.24 -3.38
N VAL A 85 -1.18 11.54 -2.39
CA VAL A 85 -0.62 10.21 -2.52
C VAL A 85 -1.40 9.25 -1.65
N SER A 86 -1.82 8.14 -2.20
CA SER A 86 -2.42 7.03 -1.49
C SER A 86 -1.42 5.89 -1.40
N LEU A 87 -1.01 5.53 -0.19
CA LEU A 87 -0.12 4.37 -0.01
C LEU A 87 -0.78 3.07 -0.50
N ASP A 88 -2.10 2.99 -0.46
CA ASP A 88 -2.83 1.84 -1.00
C ASP A 88 -2.59 1.69 -2.51
N GLU A 89 -2.53 2.83 -3.24
CA GLU A 89 -2.26 2.85 -4.68
C GLU A 89 -0.78 2.61 -4.97
N ASP A 90 0.12 3.29 -4.25
CA ASP A 90 1.57 3.18 -4.46
C ASP A 90 2.09 1.76 -4.21
N PHE A 91 1.53 1.07 -3.22
CA PHE A 91 1.89 -0.31 -2.89
C PHE A 91 0.92 -1.35 -3.45
N GLU A 92 -0.02 -0.94 -4.30
CA GLU A 92 -1.03 -1.82 -4.90
C GLU A 92 -1.75 -2.70 -3.86
N LEU A 93 -2.13 -2.14 -2.69
CA LEU A 93 -2.71 -2.93 -1.60
C LEU A 93 -4.07 -3.53 -1.95
N ASP A 94 -4.80 -2.94 -2.90
CA ASP A 94 -6.07 -3.46 -3.42
C ASP A 94 -5.87 -4.58 -4.45
N ASN A 95 -4.61 -4.89 -4.85
CA ASN A 95 -4.32 -5.97 -5.80
C ASN A 95 -4.41 -7.33 -5.10
N PRO A 96 -5.20 -8.31 -5.63
CA PRO A 96 -5.31 -9.64 -5.04
C PRO A 96 -3.98 -10.41 -4.94
N SER A 97 -2.95 -9.95 -5.63
CA SER A 97 -1.60 -10.52 -5.58
C SER A 97 -0.69 -9.83 -4.56
N THR A 98 -1.20 -8.85 -3.80
CA THR A 98 -0.44 -8.17 -2.75
C THR A 98 -0.85 -8.69 -1.37
N PHE A 99 0.13 -9.04 -0.56
CA PHE A 99 -0.04 -9.59 0.77
C PHE A 99 0.82 -8.82 1.78
N MET A 100 0.39 -8.82 3.03
CA MET A 100 1.15 -8.23 4.12
C MET A 100 1.47 -9.27 5.18
N PHE A 101 2.73 -9.26 5.65
CA PHE A 101 3.20 -10.17 6.70
C PHE A 101 3.87 -9.40 7.81
N LYS A 102 3.66 -9.84 9.05
CA LYS A 102 4.43 -9.36 10.20
C LYS A 102 5.80 -9.99 10.20
N VAL A 103 6.81 -9.15 10.37
CA VAL A 103 8.20 -9.60 10.57
C VAL A 103 8.38 -10.01 12.03
N SER A 104 9.06 -11.15 12.23
CA SER A 104 9.53 -11.58 13.54
C SER A 104 11.02 -11.90 13.45
N GLY A 105 11.79 -11.36 14.40
CA GLY A 105 13.24 -11.50 14.46
C GLY A 105 14.01 -10.39 13.74
N ASP A 106 15.31 -10.49 13.77
CA ASP A 106 16.27 -9.45 13.40
C ASP A 106 17.20 -9.81 12.23
N SER A 107 16.93 -10.92 11.54
CA SER A 107 17.79 -11.42 10.46
C SER A 107 17.91 -10.49 9.23
N MET A 108 17.11 -9.42 9.17
CA MET A 108 17.06 -8.46 8.05
C MET A 108 17.33 -7.01 8.49
N VAL A 109 17.93 -6.81 9.67
CA VAL A 109 18.14 -5.46 10.27
C VAL A 109 19.00 -4.55 9.40
N ASN A 110 20.02 -5.08 8.72
CA ASN A 110 20.89 -4.30 7.83
C ASN A 110 20.20 -3.89 6.52
N ALA A 111 19.05 -4.51 6.21
CA ALA A 111 18.16 -4.05 5.14
C ALA A 111 17.11 -3.04 5.65
N GLY A 112 17.20 -2.62 6.92
CA GLY A 112 16.25 -1.69 7.54
C GLY A 112 14.91 -2.32 7.92
N ILE A 113 14.82 -3.65 7.92
CA ILE A 113 13.62 -4.41 8.30
C ILE A 113 13.82 -4.95 9.72
N PHE A 114 12.94 -4.56 10.63
CA PHE A 114 13.06 -4.87 12.06
C PHE A 114 11.89 -5.73 12.54
N ASP A 115 12.08 -6.32 13.71
CA ASP A 115 11.02 -7.03 14.40
C ASP A 115 9.77 -6.17 14.58
N GLY A 116 8.59 -6.73 14.33
CA GLY A 116 7.32 -6.02 14.38
C GLY A 116 6.93 -5.20 13.15
N ASP A 117 7.81 -5.07 12.15
CA ASP A 117 7.46 -4.44 10.89
C ASP A 117 6.35 -5.20 10.16
N THR A 118 5.68 -4.51 9.26
CA THR A 118 4.80 -5.14 8.29
C THR A 118 5.46 -5.05 6.92
N VAL A 119 5.84 -6.18 6.34
CA VAL A 119 6.37 -6.23 4.97
C VAL A 119 5.23 -6.43 3.98
N ILE A 120 5.28 -5.67 2.88
CA ILE A 120 4.33 -5.74 1.76
C ILE A 120 4.97 -6.62 0.68
N ILE A 121 4.31 -7.69 0.31
CA ILE A 121 4.79 -8.72 -0.61
C ILE A 121 3.92 -8.75 -1.85
N ARG A 122 4.53 -8.58 -3.02
CA ARG A 122 3.89 -8.85 -4.30
C ARG A 122 4.14 -10.32 -4.67
N LYS A 123 3.07 -11.10 -4.80
CA LYS A 123 3.14 -12.51 -5.16
C LYS A 123 3.74 -12.69 -6.55
N THR A 124 4.81 -13.46 -6.62
CA THR A 124 5.46 -13.88 -7.86
C THR A 124 6.30 -15.13 -7.58
N ALA A 125 6.38 -16.01 -8.58
CA ALA A 125 7.21 -17.22 -8.48
C ALA A 125 8.67 -16.97 -8.90
N SER A 126 9.01 -15.76 -9.35
CA SER A 126 10.36 -15.42 -9.82
C SER A 126 10.91 -14.23 -9.07
N ALA A 127 12.22 -14.25 -8.82
CA ALA A 127 12.96 -13.14 -8.21
C ALA A 127 14.30 -12.94 -8.94
N ASN A 128 14.80 -11.72 -8.91
CA ASN A 128 16.11 -11.36 -9.42
C ASN A 128 17.16 -11.39 -8.29
N ASP A 129 18.44 -11.53 -8.66
CA ASP A 129 19.52 -11.39 -7.69
C ASP A 129 19.43 -10.05 -6.98
N GLY A 130 19.44 -10.07 -5.66
CA GLY A 130 19.34 -8.89 -4.82
C GLY A 130 17.92 -8.58 -4.32
N ASP A 131 16.88 -9.18 -4.85
CA ASP A 131 15.51 -8.98 -4.35
C ASP A 131 15.37 -9.51 -2.91
N ILE A 132 14.60 -8.80 -2.09
CA ILE A 132 14.17 -9.33 -0.79
C ILE A 132 12.91 -10.14 -1.04
N VAL A 133 12.93 -11.41 -0.69
CA VAL A 133 11.86 -12.34 -1.00
C VAL A 133 11.25 -12.95 0.25
N LEU A 134 9.95 -13.20 0.19
CA LEU A 134 9.29 -14.15 1.06
C LEU A 134 9.42 -15.53 0.40
N ALA A 135 10.17 -16.41 1.00
CA ALA A 135 10.40 -17.76 0.52
C ALA A 135 9.80 -18.79 1.48
N PHE A 136 9.38 -19.91 0.92
CA PHE A 136 8.98 -21.08 1.68
C PHE A 136 10.08 -22.14 1.57
N ILE A 137 10.63 -22.54 2.71
CA ILE A 137 11.72 -23.51 2.83
C ILE A 137 11.51 -24.29 4.14
N ASP A 138 11.79 -25.59 4.13
CA ASP A 138 11.73 -26.48 5.31
C ASP A 138 10.42 -26.33 6.12
N ASN A 139 9.27 -26.27 5.43
CA ASN A 139 7.93 -26.09 5.99
C ASN A 139 7.68 -24.75 6.70
N GLY A 140 8.48 -23.71 6.44
CA GLY A 140 8.31 -22.39 7.01
C GLY A 140 8.52 -21.26 6.01
N PHE A 141 7.90 -20.10 6.29
CA PHE A 141 8.18 -18.87 5.57
C PHE A 141 9.38 -18.16 6.18
N THR A 142 10.23 -17.61 5.31
CA THR A 142 11.35 -16.76 5.71
C THR A 142 11.48 -15.56 4.78
N LEU A 143 11.92 -14.41 5.33
CA LEU A 143 12.23 -13.21 4.58
C LEU A 143 13.76 -13.07 4.51
N LYS A 144 14.31 -13.09 3.29
CA LYS A 144 15.76 -13.02 3.06
C LYS A 144 16.06 -12.33 1.73
N ARG A 145 17.30 -11.95 1.54
CA ARG A 145 17.75 -11.50 0.21
C ARG A 145 18.01 -12.72 -0.67
N PHE A 146 17.35 -12.75 -1.81
CA PHE A 146 17.58 -13.77 -2.83
C PHE A 146 18.89 -13.50 -3.55
N ARG A 147 19.73 -14.51 -3.63
CA ARG A 147 21.01 -14.43 -4.33
C ARG A 147 21.08 -15.49 -5.40
N LYS A 148 21.62 -15.08 -6.57
CA LYS A 148 21.77 -15.97 -7.72
C LYS A 148 23.09 -15.70 -8.42
N LYS A 149 23.88 -16.77 -8.61
CA LYS A 149 25.13 -16.72 -9.39
C LYS A 149 25.23 -17.94 -10.30
N GLY A 150 24.96 -17.70 -11.60
CA GLY A 150 24.82 -18.81 -12.56
C GLY A 150 23.61 -19.68 -12.20
N SER A 151 23.87 -20.98 -11.99
CA SER A 151 22.85 -21.95 -11.55
C SER A 151 22.67 -22.03 -10.03
N LYS A 152 23.56 -21.42 -9.25
CA LYS A 152 23.47 -21.43 -7.79
C LYS A 152 22.54 -20.37 -7.27
N VAL A 153 21.65 -20.75 -6.35
CA VAL A 153 20.75 -19.84 -5.62
C VAL A 153 20.89 -20.08 -4.12
N TRP A 154 20.76 -19.02 -3.35
CA TRP A 154 20.70 -19.08 -1.88
C TRP A 154 19.92 -17.92 -1.31
N LEU A 155 19.57 -17.99 -0.04
CA LEU A 155 18.90 -16.95 0.71
C LEU A 155 19.88 -16.35 1.72
N GLN A 156 20.18 -15.06 1.56
CA GLN A 156 21.13 -14.33 2.39
C GLN A 156 20.40 -13.49 3.42
N PRO A 157 20.69 -13.68 4.73
CA PRO A 157 20.26 -12.74 5.76
C PRO A 157 20.95 -11.38 5.60
N GLU A 158 20.31 -10.34 6.04
CA GLU A 158 20.88 -9.00 6.20
C GLU A 158 21.23 -8.75 7.68
N ASN A 159 21.89 -9.72 8.28
CA ASN A 159 22.46 -9.70 9.62
C ASN A 159 23.60 -10.75 9.67
N PRO A 160 24.85 -10.34 10.00
CA PRO A 160 25.99 -11.26 9.99
C PRO A 160 25.93 -12.37 11.05
N ASP A 161 25.05 -12.24 12.04
CA ASP A 161 24.85 -13.26 13.07
C ASP A 161 24.10 -14.50 12.54
N TYR A 162 23.60 -14.45 11.30
CA TYR A 162 22.85 -15.51 10.67
C TYR A 162 23.60 -16.05 9.43
N PRO A 163 23.68 -17.36 9.26
CA PRO A 163 24.31 -17.96 8.07
C PRO A 163 23.39 -17.84 6.83
N ASP A 164 24.02 -17.90 5.65
CA ASP A 164 23.30 -18.09 4.40
C ASP A 164 22.54 -19.42 4.40
N ILE A 165 21.35 -19.41 3.82
CA ILE A 165 20.51 -20.61 3.69
C ILE A 165 20.66 -21.13 2.25
N ILE A 166 21.30 -22.29 2.10
CA ILE A 166 21.43 -22.98 0.81
C ILE A 166 20.32 -24.04 0.78
N PRO A 167 19.37 -23.96 -0.17
CA PRO A 167 18.32 -24.96 -0.27
C PRO A 167 18.90 -26.36 -0.52
N GLU A 168 18.52 -27.34 0.29
CA GLU A 168 18.96 -28.73 0.09
C GLU A 168 18.05 -29.46 -0.91
N GLU A 169 16.74 -29.20 -0.86
CA GLU A 169 15.76 -29.84 -1.74
C GLU A 169 15.04 -28.84 -2.63
N THR A 170 14.19 -28.00 -2.05
CA THR A 170 13.36 -27.06 -2.81
C THR A 170 13.33 -25.68 -2.17
N LEU A 171 13.44 -24.66 -3.01
CA LEU A 171 13.19 -23.28 -2.67
C LEU A 171 11.98 -22.80 -3.46
N THR A 172 10.92 -22.42 -2.76
CA THR A 172 9.75 -21.81 -3.38
C THR A 172 9.70 -20.32 -3.04
N ILE A 173 9.80 -19.47 -4.06
CA ILE A 173 9.57 -18.03 -3.90
C ILE A 173 8.05 -17.80 -3.85
N PHE A 174 7.55 -17.25 -2.74
CA PHE A 174 6.16 -16.85 -2.59
C PHE A 174 5.92 -15.46 -3.20
N GLY A 175 6.87 -14.55 -3.03
CA GLY A 175 6.78 -13.21 -3.57
C GLY A 175 8.01 -12.35 -3.24
N VAL A 176 8.02 -11.15 -3.81
CA VAL A 176 9.07 -10.14 -3.63
C VAL A 176 8.53 -9.01 -2.75
N ALA A 177 9.35 -8.54 -1.82
CA ALA A 177 9.03 -7.40 -0.99
C ALA A 177 9.00 -6.12 -1.84
N SER A 178 7.91 -5.39 -1.78
CA SER A 178 7.71 -4.11 -2.46
C SER A 178 7.76 -2.91 -1.50
N GLY A 179 7.61 -3.16 -0.19
CA GLY A 179 7.67 -2.10 0.79
C GLY A 179 7.56 -2.58 2.23
N ILE A 180 7.70 -1.62 3.15
CA ILE A 180 7.60 -1.83 4.59
C ILE A 180 6.69 -0.76 5.18
N ALA A 181 5.83 -1.15 6.10
CA ALA A 181 5.04 -0.24 6.91
C ALA A 181 5.41 -0.41 8.39
N ARG A 182 5.76 0.71 9.04
CA ARG A 182 6.10 0.80 10.46
C ARG A 182 5.41 1.98 11.09
N LYS A 183 4.84 1.79 12.28
CA LYS A 183 4.46 2.90 13.16
C LYS A 183 5.61 3.20 14.09
N LEU A 184 5.94 4.47 14.22
CA LEU A 184 6.94 4.99 15.16
C LEU A 184 6.34 5.13 16.56
#